data_82b3865996d989e88f41f664deca5e82
#
_entry.id   82b3865996d989e88f41f664deca5e82
#
_cell.length_a   1.000
_cell.length_b   1.000
_cell.length_c   1.000
_cell.angle_alpha   90.00
_cell.angle_beta   90.00
_cell.angle_gamma   90.00
#
_symmetry.space_group_name_H-M   'P 1'
#
loop_
_entity.id
_entity.type
_entity.pdbx_description
1 polymer ?
#
loop_
_entity_poly.entity_id
_entity_poly.type
_entity_poly.pdbx_seq_one_letter_code
_entity_poly.pdbx_strand_id
1 'polypeptide(L)'
;MLQFFIMNKSNHSNILIIGGGCAGISVASRLKSLKSDLTISVIEPSDKSLYQAAWTLVGAGAYEKANTIKPMSSVMPNYVNWIKSYAESFLPESNTVKTSNEEYTYDYLVVCPGLKLNFDGVAGLKESLGKNNVCTNYDADMAVYTWECLKNLEGGNLLFTEPPMP
;
A
#
# COMPACT_ATOMS: atom_id res chain seq x y z
N MET A 1 39.65 -3.98 22.53
CA MET A 1 39.20 -4.67 21.31
C MET A 1 37.69 -4.90 21.48
N LEU A 2 36.88 -3.93 21.00
CA LEU A 2 35.41 -4.03 21.09
C LEU A 2 34.95 -4.95 19.96
N GLN A 3 34.51 -6.14 20.31
CA GLN A 3 33.87 -7.07 19.40
C GLN A 3 32.43 -6.57 19.18
N PHE A 4 32.17 -5.93 18.03
CA PHE A 4 30.81 -5.65 17.59
C PHE A 4 30.13 -7.01 17.34
N PHE A 5 29.22 -7.38 18.24
CA PHE A 5 28.24 -8.43 17.96
C PHE A 5 27.32 -7.88 16.84
N ILE A 6 27.61 -8.25 15.61
CA ILE A 6 26.62 -8.18 14.53
C ILE A 6 25.58 -9.24 14.92
N MET A 7 24.47 -8.81 15.50
CA MET A 7 23.29 -9.67 15.60
C MET A 7 22.90 -10.03 14.18
N ASN A 8 23.20 -11.25 13.79
CA ASN A 8 22.66 -11.82 12.55
C ASN A 8 21.13 -11.77 12.68
N LYS A 9 20.52 -10.83 12.01
CA LYS A 9 19.06 -10.68 12.00
C LYS A 9 18.54 -11.92 11.29
N SER A 10 17.86 -12.79 12.01
CA SER A 10 17.30 -14.01 11.43
C SER A 10 16.36 -13.62 10.29
N ASN A 11 16.61 -14.15 9.08
CA ASN A 11 15.72 -13.96 7.93
C ASN A 11 14.46 -14.84 8.02
N HIS A 12 14.18 -15.42 9.19
CA HIS A 12 12.99 -16.21 9.48
C HIS A 12 12.02 -15.44 10.38
N SER A 13 10.73 -15.55 10.10
CA SER A 13 9.65 -14.99 10.93
C SER A 13 8.48 -15.96 11.02
N ASN A 14 7.78 -15.98 12.16
CA ASN A 14 6.54 -16.76 12.24
C ASN A 14 5.54 -16.27 11.18
N ILE A 15 5.43 -14.95 11.01
CA ILE A 15 4.54 -14.34 10.02
C ILE A 15 5.35 -13.46 9.08
N LEU A 16 5.30 -13.74 7.79
CA LEU A 16 5.81 -12.86 6.75
C LEU A 16 4.63 -12.24 6.01
N ILE A 17 4.61 -10.90 5.92
CA ILE A 17 3.54 -10.15 5.27
C ILE A 17 4.12 -9.44 4.05
N ILE A 18 3.49 -9.60 2.91
CA ILE A 18 3.82 -8.86 1.69
C ILE A 18 2.87 -7.68 1.57
N GLY A 19 3.43 -6.48 1.64
CA GLY A 19 2.70 -5.21 1.60
C GLY A 19 2.46 -4.60 2.99
N GLY A 20 3.01 -3.40 3.20
CA GLY A 20 2.88 -2.57 4.41
C GLY A 20 1.75 -1.54 4.31
N GLY A 21 0.79 -1.74 3.42
CA GLY A 21 -0.40 -0.92 3.33
C GLY A 21 -1.38 -1.17 4.49
N CYS A 22 -2.57 -0.58 4.39
CA CYS A 22 -3.61 -0.67 5.42
C CYS A 22 -3.91 -2.13 5.82
N ALA A 23 -4.06 -3.04 4.87
CA ALA A 23 -4.35 -4.45 5.13
C ALA A 23 -3.20 -5.14 5.88
N GLY A 24 -1.96 -5.04 5.39
CA GLY A 24 -0.81 -5.71 6.00
C GLY A 24 -0.52 -5.23 7.43
N ILE A 25 -0.54 -3.91 7.66
CA ILE A 25 -0.35 -3.33 9.00
C ILE A 25 -1.49 -3.74 9.95
N SER A 26 -2.73 -3.77 9.47
CA SER A 26 -3.88 -4.21 10.28
C SER A 26 -3.76 -5.67 10.69
N VAL A 27 -3.35 -6.54 9.77
CA VAL A 27 -3.10 -7.97 10.07
C VAL A 27 -1.96 -8.11 11.07
N ALA A 28 -0.83 -7.42 10.87
CA ALA A 28 0.30 -7.43 11.80
C ALA A 28 -0.13 -7.02 13.20
N SER A 29 -0.87 -5.92 13.32
CA SER A 29 -1.35 -5.40 14.59
C SER A 29 -2.32 -6.36 15.27
N ARG A 30 -3.25 -6.94 14.52
CA ARG A 30 -4.22 -7.88 15.06
C ARG A 30 -3.56 -9.17 15.54
N LEU A 31 -2.67 -9.76 14.75
CA LEU A 31 -1.95 -10.98 15.14
C LEU A 31 -1.10 -10.76 16.38
N LYS A 32 -0.35 -9.66 16.45
CA LYS A 32 0.47 -9.33 17.63
C LYS A 32 -0.36 -9.13 18.89
N SER A 33 -1.57 -8.56 18.78
CA SER A 33 -2.49 -8.40 19.91
C SER A 33 -3.06 -9.72 20.43
N LEU A 34 -3.19 -10.73 19.55
CA LEU A 34 -3.69 -12.05 19.92
C LEU A 34 -2.59 -12.96 20.49
N LYS A 35 -1.37 -12.80 19.97
CA LYS A 35 -0.22 -13.60 20.37
C LYS A 35 1.06 -12.74 20.36
N SER A 36 1.44 -12.26 21.53
CA SER A 36 2.50 -11.26 21.70
C SER A 36 3.93 -11.75 21.40
N ASP A 37 4.16 -13.05 21.39
CA ASP A 37 5.47 -13.68 21.13
C ASP A 37 5.75 -13.89 19.63
N LEU A 38 4.78 -13.65 18.74
CA LEU A 38 4.99 -13.78 17.30
C LEU A 38 6.07 -12.83 16.79
N THR A 39 6.99 -13.37 15.99
CA THR A 39 7.90 -12.59 15.16
C THR A 39 7.21 -12.28 13.84
N ILE A 40 7.11 -10.99 13.50
CA ILE A 40 6.40 -10.52 12.30
C ILE A 40 7.34 -9.69 11.46
N SER A 41 7.50 -10.08 10.20
CA SER A 41 8.20 -9.28 9.18
C SER A 41 7.21 -8.79 8.12
N VAL A 42 7.44 -7.57 7.63
CA VAL A 42 6.67 -6.98 6.53
C VAL A 42 7.64 -6.55 5.43
N ILE A 43 7.45 -7.09 4.23
CA ILE A 43 8.15 -6.64 3.01
C ILE A 43 7.33 -5.51 2.40
N GLU A 44 7.87 -4.29 2.42
CA GLU A 44 7.24 -3.08 1.89
C GLU A 44 8.32 -2.12 1.37
N PRO A 45 8.36 -1.85 0.06
CA PRO A 45 9.38 -1.00 -0.54
C PRO A 45 9.16 0.50 -0.31
N SER A 46 7.90 0.92 -0.07
CA SER A 46 7.53 2.34 -0.03
C SER A 46 7.89 3.01 1.29
N ASP A 47 8.43 4.23 1.21
CA ASP A 47 8.62 5.12 2.36
C ASP A 47 7.35 5.88 2.76
N LYS A 48 6.27 5.76 1.95
CA LYS A 48 5.01 6.46 2.16
C LYS A 48 3.88 5.46 2.34
N SER A 49 3.07 5.72 3.34
CA SER A 49 1.76 5.07 3.53
C SER A 49 0.68 5.97 2.97
N LEU A 50 -0.18 5.41 2.13
CA LEU A 50 -1.26 6.11 1.47
C LEU A 50 -2.60 5.59 2.00
N TYR A 51 -3.44 6.49 2.51
CA TYR A 51 -4.80 6.15 2.94
C TYR A 51 -5.79 6.39 1.80
N GLN A 52 -5.79 5.48 0.84
CA GLN A 52 -6.57 5.57 -0.40
C GLN A 52 -8.08 5.69 -0.15
N ALA A 53 -8.61 5.06 0.90
CA ALA A 53 -10.04 5.12 1.22
C ALA A 53 -10.57 6.54 1.45
N ALA A 54 -9.71 7.50 1.84
CA ALA A 54 -10.09 8.90 2.02
C ALA A 54 -10.04 9.73 0.73
N TRP A 55 -9.55 9.20 -0.38
CA TRP A 55 -9.43 9.99 -1.62
C TRP A 55 -10.78 10.35 -2.23
N THR A 56 -11.82 9.55 -1.99
CA THR A 56 -13.20 9.96 -2.35
C THR A 56 -13.64 11.20 -1.59
N LEU A 57 -13.25 11.35 -0.33
CA LEU A 57 -13.53 12.56 0.46
C LEU A 57 -12.68 13.75 -0.01
N VAL A 58 -11.45 13.51 -0.47
CA VAL A 58 -10.62 14.54 -1.12
C VAL A 58 -11.29 15.03 -2.39
N GLY A 59 -11.76 14.10 -3.24
CA GLY A 59 -12.49 14.41 -4.47
C GLY A 59 -13.84 15.11 -4.25
N ALA A 60 -14.41 14.98 -3.05
CA ALA A 60 -15.60 15.71 -2.63
C ALA A 60 -15.30 17.04 -1.92
N GLY A 61 -14.02 17.42 -1.75
CA GLY A 61 -13.62 18.62 -1.02
C GLY A 61 -13.82 18.56 0.50
N ALA A 62 -14.09 17.36 1.05
CA ALA A 62 -14.38 17.16 2.46
C ALA A 62 -13.16 16.72 3.29
N TYR A 63 -12.03 16.46 2.65
CA TYR A 63 -10.81 16.02 3.32
C TYR A 63 -9.56 16.52 2.59
N GLU A 64 -8.53 16.87 3.35
CA GLU A 64 -7.27 17.37 2.80
C GLU A 64 -6.37 16.20 2.33
N LYS A 65 -5.89 16.24 1.09
CA LYS A 65 -4.98 15.24 0.52
C LYS A 65 -3.75 14.99 1.41
N ALA A 66 -3.16 16.05 1.99
CA ALA A 66 -1.98 15.94 2.84
C ALA A 66 -2.19 14.99 4.04
N ASN A 67 -3.41 14.90 4.55
CA ASN A 67 -3.76 14.04 5.67
C ASN A 67 -3.87 12.54 5.27
N THR A 68 -3.91 12.24 3.98
CA THR A 68 -3.97 10.86 3.45
C THR A 68 -2.60 10.25 3.23
N ILE A 69 -1.52 11.02 3.41
CA ILE A 69 -0.14 10.59 3.14
C ILE A 69 0.67 10.71 4.42
N LYS A 70 1.30 9.62 4.83
CA LYS A 70 2.18 9.59 6.02
C LYS A 70 3.51 8.91 5.68
N PRO A 71 4.60 9.25 6.39
CA PRO A 71 5.81 8.43 6.34
C PRO A 71 5.49 7.00 6.77
N MET A 72 5.94 5.99 6.03
CA MET A 72 5.74 4.58 6.38
C MET A 72 6.29 4.27 7.77
N SER A 73 7.42 4.87 8.14
CA SER A 73 8.03 4.72 9.47
C SER A 73 7.14 5.20 10.62
N SER A 74 6.18 6.08 10.35
CA SER A 74 5.26 6.59 11.39
C SER A 74 4.04 5.69 11.60
N VAL A 75 3.76 4.78 10.68
CA VAL A 75 2.61 3.87 10.73
C VAL A 75 3.01 2.41 10.89
N MET A 76 4.25 2.06 10.51
CA MET A 76 4.78 0.72 10.72
C MET A 76 4.98 0.48 12.21
N PRO A 77 4.36 -0.56 12.80
CA PRO A 77 4.52 -0.83 14.22
C PRO A 77 5.98 -1.17 14.57
N ASN A 78 6.45 -0.67 15.70
CA ASN A 78 7.85 -0.82 16.12
C ASN A 78 8.30 -2.25 16.41
N TYR A 79 7.37 -3.17 16.64
CA TYR A 79 7.63 -4.60 16.82
C TYR A 79 7.72 -5.38 15.52
N VAL A 80 7.43 -4.75 14.38
CA VAL A 80 7.53 -5.35 13.05
C VAL A 80 8.94 -5.19 12.52
N ASN A 81 9.51 -6.26 11.98
CA ASN A 81 10.70 -6.18 11.17
C ASN A 81 10.33 -5.71 9.76
N TRP A 82 10.46 -4.40 9.52
CA TRP A 82 10.22 -3.83 8.19
C TRP A 82 11.40 -4.11 7.27
N ILE A 83 11.13 -4.83 6.18
CA ILE A 83 12.06 -5.16 5.10
C ILE A 83 11.74 -4.24 3.93
N LYS A 84 12.63 -3.29 3.68
CA LYS A 84 12.44 -2.27 2.65
C LYS A 84 12.90 -2.79 1.28
N SER A 85 12.09 -3.67 0.71
CA SER A 85 12.37 -4.32 -0.58
C SER A 85 11.07 -4.74 -1.26
N TYR A 86 11.18 -5.13 -2.54
CA TYR A 86 10.11 -5.82 -3.27
C TYR A 86 10.20 -7.32 -3.06
N ALA A 87 9.05 -8.00 -2.95
CA ALA A 87 8.97 -9.44 -3.12
C ALA A 87 9.03 -9.75 -4.62
N GLU A 88 10.03 -10.51 -5.05
CA GLU A 88 10.28 -10.79 -6.46
C GLU A 88 9.80 -12.18 -6.86
N SER A 89 9.95 -13.17 -5.98
CA SER A 89 9.47 -14.51 -6.22
C SER A 89 9.06 -15.22 -4.95
N PHE A 90 8.21 -16.21 -5.12
CA PHE A 90 7.65 -17.02 -4.05
C PHE A 90 8.00 -18.49 -4.29
N LEU A 91 8.53 -19.15 -3.27
CA LEU A 91 8.88 -20.57 -3.26
C LEU A 91 8.07 -21.27 -2.14
N PRO A 92 6.77 -21.57 -2.39
CA PRO A 92 5.90 -22.11 -1.34
C PRO A 92 6.38 -23.43 -0.77
N GLU A 93 7.00 -24.27 -1.58
CA GLU A 93 7.51 -25.59 -1.17
C GLU A 93 8.59 -25.53 -0.08
N SER A 94 9.29 -24.39 -0.01
CA SER A 94 10.31 -24.12 1.01
C SER A 94 9.94 -23.00 1.97
N ASN A 95 8.68 -22.53 1.95
CA ASN A 95 8.20 -21.38 2.72
C ASN A 95 9.14 -20.16 2.61
N THR A 96 9.52 -19.80 1.38
CA THR A 96 10.52 -18.75 1.12
C THR A 96 9.98 -17.68 0.19
N VAL A 97 10.31 -16.43 0.49
CA VAL A 97 10.13 -15.28 -0.41
C VAL A 97 11.51 -14.70 -0.71
N LYS A 98 11.78 -14.48 -2.00
CA LYS A 98 13.00 -13.81 -2.46
C LYS A 98 12.73 -12.34 -2.72
N THR A 99 13.69 -11.53 -2.31
CA THR A 99 13.82 -10.12 -2.66
C THR A 99 15.07 -9.92 -3.51
N SER A 100 15.31 -8.71 -4.01
CA SER A 100 16.54 -8.39 -4.76
C SER A 100 17.84 -8.69 -4.01
N ASN A 101 17.81 -8.70 -2.69
CA ASN A 101 19.01 -8.77 -1.86
C ASN A 101 19.11 -10.05 -1.03
N GLU A 102 17.99 -10.57 -0.54
CA GLU A 102 17.97 -11.64 0.45
C GLU A 102 16.75 -12.56 0.26
N GLU A 103 16.82 -13.71 0.90
CA GLU A 103 15.71 -14.66 1.01
C GLU A 103 15.17 -14.63 2.45
N TYR A 104 13.84 -14.68 2.57
CA TYR A 104 13.12 -14.66 3.85
C TYR A 104 12.25 -15.89 3.96
N THR A 105 12.35 -16.58 5.09
CA THR A 105 11.54 -17.78 5.39
C THR A 105 10.45 -17.47 6.40
N TYR A 106 9.41 -18.27 6.41
CA TYR A 106 8.23 -18.04 7.25
C TYR A 106 7.54 -19.33 7.67
N ASP A 107 6.77 -19.26 8.76
CA ASP A 107 5.80 -20.31 9.10
C ASP A 107 4.48 -20.06 8.35
N TYR A 108 4.04 -18.78 8.30
CA TYR A 108 2.81 -18.36 7.61
C TYR A 108 3.08 -17.13 6.74
N LEU A 109 2.52 -17.14 5.54
CA LEU A 109 2.60 -16.02 4.58
C LEU A 109 1.25 -15.33 4.46
N VAL A 110 1.27 -13.99 4.53
CA VAL A 110 0.12 -13.13 4.26
C VAL A 110 0.45 -12.24 3.07
N VAL A 111 -0.41 -12.21 2.06
CA VAL A 111 -0.14 -11.51 0.80
C VAL A 111 -1.14 -10.38 0.62
N CYS A 112 -0.69 -9.14 0.81
CA CYS A 112 -1.47 -7.91 0.77
C CYS A 112 -0.81 -6.84 -0.14
N PRO A 113 -0.48 -7.12 -1.42
CA PRO A 113 0.33 -6.24 -2.26
C PRO A 113 -0.41 -4.98 -2.73
N GLY A 114 -1.72 -4.89 -2.49
CA GLY A 114 -2.57 -3.82 -3.00
C GLY A 114 -2.93 -4.00 -4.47
N LEU A 115 -3.30 -2.89 -5.11
CA LEU A 115 -3.76 -2.84 -6.49
C LEU A 115 -2.79 -2.02 -7.36
N LYS A 116 -2.61 -2.47 -8.60
CA LYS A 116 -2.03 -1.66 -9.66
C LYS A 116 -3.14 -1.28 -10.64
N LEU A 117 -3.37 0.02 -10.76
CA LEU A 117 -4.38 0.54 -11.66
C LEU A 117 -3.94 0.37 -13.12
N ASN A 118 -4.82 -0.17 -13.94
CA ASN A 118 -4.61 -0.36 -15.37
C ASN A 118 -5.43 0.65 -16.17
N PHE A 119 -5.00 1.90 -16.18
CA PHE A 119 -5.67 2.94 -16.96
C PHE A 119 -5.51 2.73 -18.47
N ASP A 120 -4.49 2.00 -18.92
CA ASP A 120 -4.28 1.63 -20.32
C ASP A 120 -5.33 0.60 -20.80
N GLY A 121 -6.05 -0.06 -19.89
CA GLY A 121 -7.14 -0.99 -20.21
C GLY A 121 -8.36 -0.34 -20.84
N VAL A 122 -8.48 0.99 -20.79
CA VAL A 122 -9.53 1.77 -21.43
C VAL A 122 -8.91 2.74 -22.41
N ALA A 123 -9.21 2.59 -23.68
CA ALA A 123 -8.61 3.41 -24.74
C ALA A 123 -8.86 4.92 -24.49
N GLY A 124 -7.80 5.72 -24.50
CA GLY A 124 -7.85 7.16 -24.29
C GLY A 124 -8.00 7.62 -22.83
N LEU A 125 -8.19 6.71 -21.88
CA LEU A 125 -8.39 7.11 -20.48
C LEU A 125 -7.12 7.72 -19.89
N LYS A 126 -5.99 7.06 -20.01
CA LYS A 126 -4.73 7.51 -19.41
C LYS A 126 -4.30 8.89 -19.90
N GLU A 127 -4.45 9.17 -21.19
CA GLU A 127 -4.12 10.43 -21.81
C GLU A 127 -5.11 11.56 -21.42
N SER A 128 -6.34 11.18 -21.05
CA SER A 128 -7.40 12.13 -20.71
C SER A 128 -7.46 12.47 -19.22
N LEU A 129 -6.93 11.61 -18.34
CA LEU A 129 -6.95 11.85 -16.90
C LEU A 129 -6.26 13.16 -16.52
N GLY A 130 -6.92 13.94 -15.66
CA GLY A 130 -6.49 15.27 -15.25
C GLY A 130 -6.68 16.36 -16.29
N LYS A 131 -7.44 16.10 -17.37
CA LYS A 131 -7.74 17.03 -18.46
C LYS A 131 -9.21 16.93 -18.86
N ASN A 132 -9.77 18.02 -19.39
CA ASN A 132 -11.11 18.05 -19.97
C ASN A 132 -12.20 17.45 -19.05
N ASN A 133 -12.06 17.65 -17.74
CA ASN A 133 -12.96 17.15 -16.70
C ASN A 133 -13.01 15.61 -16.60
N VAL A 134 -11.98 14.90 -17.07
CA VAL A 134 -11.83 13.46 -16.86
C VAL A 134 -11.05 13.21 -15.59
N CYS A 135 -11.71 12.62 -14.60
CA CYS A 135 -11.22 12.52 -13.21
C CYS A 135 -11.14 11.07 -12.74
N THR A 136 -10.38 10.83 -11.68
CA THR A 136 -10.42 9.59 -10.91
C THR A 136 -10.12 9.87 -9.44
N ASN A 137 -10.74 9.12 -8.54
CA ASN A 137 -10.43 9.14 -7.10
C ASN A 137 -9.50 7.98 -6.69
N TYR A 138 -8.95 7.23 -7.65
CA TYR A 138 -7.99 6.15 -7.38
C TYR A 138 -6.53 6.63 -7.41
N ASP A 139 -6.31 7.93 -7.61
CA ASP A 139 -5.01 8.59 -7.50
C ASP A 139 -5.15 9.85 -6.65
N ALA A 140 -4.20 10.09 -5.73
CA ALA A 140 -4.31 11.17 -4.76
C ALA A 140 -4.27 12.58 -5.41
N ASP A 141 -3.49 12.75 -6.48
CA ASP A 141 -3.40 14.00 -7.21
C ASP A 141 -4.64 14.23 -8.06
N MET A 142 -5.14 13.17 -8.69
CA MET A 142 -6.36 13.23 -9.49
C MET A 142 -7.61 13.46 -8.64
N ALA A 143 -7.63 12.98 -7.39
CA ALA A 143 -8.74 13.28 -6.46
C ALA A 143 -8.85 14.78 -6.17
N VAL A 144 -7.74 15.50 -6.07
CA VAL A 144 -7.75 16.98 -5.96
C VAL A 144 -8.36 17.61 -7.22
N TYR A 145 -7.95 17.13 -8.40
CA TYR A 145 -8.52 17.60 -9.66
C TYR A 145 -10.02 17.31 -9.78
N THR A 146 -10.49 16.16 -9.25
CA THR A 146 -11.93 15.86 -9.18
C THR A 146 -12.69 16.95 -8.43
N TRP A 147 -12.18 17.40 -7.29
CA TRP A 147 -12.78 18.48 -6.53
C TRP A 147 -12.78 19.81 -7.30
N GLU A 148 -11.68 20.11 -8.00
CA GLU A 148 -11.60 21.32 -8.83
C GLU A 148 -12.66 21.33 -9.94
N CYS A 149 -12.87 20.19 -10.59
CA CYS A 149 -13.93 20.06 -11.59
C CYS A 149 -15.32 20.23 -10.98
N LEU A 150 -15.59 19.59 -9.83
CA LEU A 150 -16.90 19.64 -9.18
C LEU A 150 -17.26 21.04 -8.67
N LYS A 151 -16.32 21.73 -7.99
CA LYS A 151 -16.59 23.06 -7.43
C LYS A 151 -16.81 24.15 -8.50
N ASN A 152 -16.29 23.93 -9.72
CA ASN A 152 -16.43 24.86 -10.84
C ASN A 152 -17.56 24.46 -11.81
N LEU A 153 -18.34 23.43 -11.46
CA LEU A 153 -19.43 22.96 -12.30
C LEU A 153 -20.64 23.89 -12.17
N GLU A 154 -21.00 24.58 -13.25
CA GLU A 154 -22.16 25.46 -13.31
C GLU A 154 -23.44 24.76 -13.79
N GLY A 155 -23.31 23.54 -14.35
CA GLY A 155 -24.40 22.72 -14.87
C GLY A 155 -23.92 21.71 -15.89
N GLY A 156 -24.86 20.89 -16.39
CA GLY A 156 -24.56 19.86 -17.37
C GLY A 156 -24.74 18.43 -16.86
N ASN A 157 -24.14 17.46 -17.56
CA ASN A 157 -24.23 16.06 -17.24
C ASN A 157 -22.93 15.59 -16.55
N LEU A 158 -23.08 14.88 -15.44
CA LEU A 158 -21.98 14.17 -14.75
C LEU A 158 -22.12 12.69 -15.05
N LEU A 159 -21.04 12.09 -15.54
CA LEU A 159 -20.96 10.65 -15.78
C LEU A 159 -20.02 10.03 -14.75
N PHE A 160 -20.54 9.11 -13.96
CA PHE A 160 -19.77 8.28 -13.02
C PHE A 160 -19.70 6.86 -13.55
N THR A 161 -18.52 6.30 -13.57
CA THR A 161 -18.28 4.92 -13.99
C THR A 161 -17.53 4.16 -12.91
N GLU A 162 -17.77 2.87 -12.85
CA GLU A 162 -17.01 1.94 -12.02
C GLU A 162 -16.53 0.76 -12.88
N PRO A 163 -15.40 0.11 -12.52
CA PRO A 163 -14.97 -1.09 -13.21
C PRO A 163 -15.98 -2.22 -12.96
N PRO A 164 -16.09 -3.19 -13.88
CA PRO A 164 -16.88 -4.39 -13.61
C PRO A 164 -16.35 -5.07 -12.36
N MET A 165 -17.25 -5.43 -11.45
CA MET A 165 -16.90 -6.25 -10.29
C MET A 165 -16.47 -7.64 -10.77
N PRO A 166 -15.40 -8.23 -10.20
CA PRO A 166 -14.95 -9.56 -10.54
C PRO A 166 -15.95 -10.65 -10.16
#